data_7d7a1cdde0c1fc12eea52d5330a6887c
#
_entry.id   7d7a1cdde0c1fc12eea52d5330a6887c
#
_cell.length_a   1.000
_cell.length_b   1.000
_cell.length_c   1.000
_cell.angle_alpha   90.00
_cell.angle_beta   90.00
_cell.angle_gamma   90.00
#
_symmetry.space_group_name_H-M   'P 1'
#
loop_
_entity.id
_entity.type
_entity.pdbx_description
1 polymer ?
#
loop_
_entity_poly.entity_id
_entity_poly.type
_entity_poly.pdbx_seq_one_letter_code
_entity_poly.pdbx_strand_id
1 'polypeptide(L)'
;MSLFRLVPTGLDLNGPDLSFTTNPVGVATSTAGIATFTGIATATFATVGDVSNSANNLGIITYRWWKVGLGSLTDGTTSAGNTISGAGSTILTLSNLSNDINGGEYYLQADYVPEVISGVTSVSLGGAFTGNAPNEPLNSGIGTLTVFPEITIVTQPVGSLVAAGATHTFSVFATVSDGTDTDFSYEWQQNGTALTDSSTVAGSATTELNISSTTLGVSTIQCKVSHNTANPSPVYSSVVDYDVTEARNIIKYECFSENSTTLNSTGTTDLSEGALSFRADTSAATRSITFYPSETNSEVKITMGGSKGDSKAGRRRGHGGISVFKITLLKDTEYTIKLGVPYSANLAPQGG
;
A
#
# COMPACT_ATOMS: atom_id res chain seq x y z
N MET A 1 -8.23 80.23 9.23
CA MET A 1 -8.98 79.95 10.47
C MET A 1 -8.56 78.60 10.95
N SER A 2 -7.66 78.56 11.96
CA SER A 2 -7.06 77.32 12.42
C SER A 2 -7.99 76.66 13.44
N LEU A 3 -8.56 75.52 13.12
CA LEU A 3 -9.39 74.78 14.07
C LEU A 3 -8.43 74.07 15.06
N PHE A 4 -8.31 74.59 16.26
CA PHE A 4 -7.73 73.89 17.38
C PHE A 4 -8.74 72.85 17.88
N ARG A 5 -8.49 71.57 17.66
CA ARG A 5 -9.24 70.53 18.34
C ARG A 5 -8.59 70.35 19.72
N LEU A 6 -9.30 70.66 20.77
CA LEU A 6 -8.88 70.29 22.13
C LEU A 6 -8.94 68.78 22.24
N VAL A 7 -7.82 68.23 22.41
CA VAL A 7 -7.71 66.79 22.83
C VAL A 7 -7.90 66.80 24.35
N PRO A 8 -8.84 66.05 24.94
CA PRO A 8 -9.01 65.96 26.38
C PRO A 8 -7.70 65.51 27.04
N THR A 9 -7.28 66.20 28.11
CA THR A 9 -6.19 65.76 28.97
C THR A 9 -6.60 64.44 29.64
N GLY A 10 -5.97 63.33 29.28
CA GLY A 10 -6.29 62.02 29.81
C GLY A 10 -6.52 60.97 28.73
N LEU A 11 -6.30 61.28 27.45
CA LEU A 11 -6.32 60.28 26.42
C LEU A 11 -5.08 59.37 26.61
N ASP A 12 -5.32 58.11 26.94
CA ASP A 12 -4.29 57.10 26.88
C ASP A 12 -3.96 56.84 25.40
N LEU A 13 -2.80 57.32 24.96
CA LEU A 13 -2.31 57.18 23.59
C LEU A 13 -1.55 55.89 23.40
N ASN A 14 -1.62 54.98 24.36
CA ASN A 14 -1.09 53.65 24.20
C ASN A 14 -1.89 52.89 23.11
N GLY A 15 -1.19 52.15 22.30
CA GLY A 15 -1.86 51.22 21.36
C GLY A 15 -2.73 50.18 22.11
N PRO A 16 -3.53 49.39 21.41
CA PRO A 16 -4.34 48.39 22.08
C PRO A 16 -3.45 47.32 22.71
N ASP A 17 -3.89 46.78 23.84
CA ASP A 17 -3.30 45.56 24.39
C ASP A 17 -3.68 44.40 23.50
N LEU A 18 -2.67 43.73 22.90
CA LEU A 18 -2.83 42.50 22.16
C LEU A 18 -2.84 41.31 23.11
N SER A 19 -3.73 40.39 22.88
CA SER A 19 -3.75 39.09 23.58
C SER A 19 -4.18 37.98 22.65
N PHE A 20 -3.57 36.77 22.80
CA PHE A 20 -4.02 35.60 22.08
C PHE A 20 -5.19 34.93 22.79
N THR A 21 -6.35 34.87 22.12
CA THR A 21 -7.52 34.10 22.57
C THR A 21 -7.44 32.64 22.17
N THR A 22 -6.66 32.32 21.12
CA THR A 22 -6.34 30.96 20.70
C THR A 22 -4.84 30.88 20.42
N ASN A 23 -4.18 29.95 21.08
CA ASN A 23 -2.78 29.62 20.83
C ASN A 23 -2.69 28.37 19.95
N PRO A 24 -1.67 28.25 19.09
CA PRO A 24 -1.39 27.02 18.40
C PRO A 24 -1.17 25.86 19.39
N VAL A 25 -1.72 24.70 19.04
CA VAL A 25 -1.51 23.46 19.79
C VAL A 25 -0.69 22.48 18.95
N GLY A 26 -0.10 21.49 19.59
CA GLY A 26 0.62 20.43 18.89
C GLY A 26 -0.30 19.67 17.90
N VAL A 27 0.22 19.37 16.73
CA VAL A 27 -0.45 18.62 15.67
C VAL A 27 0.35 17.38 15.34
N ALA A 28 -0.33 16.23 15.24
CA ALA A 28 0.28 14.96 14.87
C ALA A 28 -0.41 14.44 13.59
N THR A 29 0.37 14.00 12.62
CA THR A 29 -0.12 13.46 11.33
C THR A 29 0.92 12.52 10.72
N SER A 30 0.55 11.77 9.70
CA SER A 30 1.48 10.93 8.94
C SER A 30 2.23 11.73 7.86
N THR A 31 3.26 11.12 7.30
CA THR A 31 3.93 11.62 6.09
C THR A 31 2.92 11.79 4.95
N ALA A 32 3.16 12.77 4.07
CA ALA A 32 2.23 13.22 3.04
C ALA A 32 0.87 13.75 3.57
N GLY A 33 0.64 13.75 4.89
CA GLY A 33 -0.56 14.31 5.53
C GLY A 33 -0.59 15.82 5.51
N ILE A 34 -1.60 16.37 6.20
CA ILE A 34 -1.81 17.82 6.37
C ILE A 34 -1.80 18.15 7.86
N ALA A 35 -1.03 19.17 8.24
CA ALA A 35 -1.04 19.76 9.57
C ALA A 35 -1.60 21.18 9.52
N THR A 36 -2.48 21.51 10.46
CA THR A 36 -3.09 22.85 10.55
C THR A 36 -2.89 23.39 11.96
N PHE A 37 -2.28 24.56 12.05
CA PHE A 37 -2.15 25.33 13.28
C PHE A 37 -3.06 26.54 13.24
N THR A 38 -3.71 26.83 14.35
CA THR A 38 -4.62 27.98 14.47
C THR A 38 -4.18 28.85 15.61
N GLY A 39 -4.12 30.18 15.37
CA GLY A 39 -3.89 31.18 16.39
C GLY A 39 -4.76 32.40 16.13
N ILE A 40 -5.36 32.99 17.18
CA ILE A 40 -6.23 34.16 17.08
C ILE A 40 -5.83 35.12 18.17
N ALA A 41 -5.55 36.37 17.77
CA ALA A 41 -5.31 37.50 18.68
C ALA A 41 -6.48 38.47 18.65
N THR A 42 -6.66 39.16 19.75
CA THR A 42 -7.61 40.29 19.89
C THR A 42 -6.86 41.52 20.39
N ALA A 43 -7.39 42.70 19.99
CA ALA A 43 -6.91 43.97 20.45
C ALA A 43 -7.94 44.57 21.42
N THR A 44 -7.50 44.91 22.63
CA THR A 44 -8.35 45.54 23.63
C THR A 44 -7.85 46.96 23.87
N PHE A 45 -8.74 47.95 23.77
CA PHE A 45 -8.40 49.32 24.02
C PHE A 45 -8.80 49.71 25.44
N ALA A 46 -7.92 50.37 26.16
CA ALA A 46 -8.25 50.91 27.48
C ALA A 46 -9.38 51.94 27.37
N THR A 47 -10.43 51.76 28.16
CA THR A 47 -11.52 52.74 28.28
C THR A 47 -11.09 53.86 29.22
N VAL A 48 -10.79 55.03 28.70
CA VAL A 48 -10.58 56.21 29.53
C VAL A 48 -11.91 56.96 29.60
N GLY A 49 -12.49 57.01 30.81
CA GLY A 49 -13.66 57.73 31.26
C GLY A 49 -14.61 58.29 30.22
N ASP A 50 -15.86 57.87 30.24
CA ASP A 50 -17.06 58.38 29.54
C ASP A 50 -17.00 58.66 28.02
N VAL A 51 -15.94 58.35 27.35
CA VAL A 51 -15.89 58.37 25.90
C VAL A 51 -15.84 56.93 25.42
N SER A 52 -17.01 56.35 25.18
CA SER A 52 -17.12 55.03 24.50
C SER A 52 -16.52 55.21 23.08
N ASN A 53 -15.24 54.89 22.98
CA ASN A 53 -14.48 55.10 21.74
C ASN A 53 -14.59 53.87 20.82
N SER A 54 -15.79 53.30 20.74
CA SER A 54 -16.11 52.24 19.79
C SER A 54 -16.00 52.68 18.31
N ALA A 55 -15.87 54.00 18.07
CA ALA A 55 -15.74 54.55 16.70
C ALA A 55 -14.27 54.73 16.25
N ASN A 56 -13.26 54.46 17.09
CA ASN A 56 -11.86 54.75 16.79
C ASN A 56 -10.98 53.49 16.75
N ASN A 57 -11.55 52.31 16.69
CA ASN A 57 -10.82 51.07 16.41
C ASN A 57 -10.44 50.99 14.92
N LEU A 58 -9.73 52.03 14.46
CA LEU A 58 -9.29 52.16 13.09
C LEU A 58 -7.90 51.48 12.95
N GLY A 59 -7.91 50.17 12.87
CA GLY A 59 -6.71 49.39 12.64
C GLY A 59 -7.02 47.92 12.46
N ILE A 60 -6.06 47.20 11.98
CA ILE A 60 -6.16 45.78 11.73
C ILE A 60 -5.05 45.00 12.49
N ILE A 61 -5.35 43.78 12.88
CA ILE A 61 -4.32 42.86 13.35
C ILE A 61 -3.79 42.14 12.11
N THR A 62 -2.48 42.21 11.92
CA THR A 62 -1.76 41.43 10.90
C THR A 62 -1.10 40.28 11.56
N TYR A 63 -0.95 39.18 10.82
CA TYR A 63 -0.44 37.96 11.32
C TYR A 63 0.76 37.47 10.49
N ARG A 64 1.70 36.79 11.16
CA ARG A 64 2.82 36.14 10.51
C ARG A 64 3.22 34.90 11.29
N TRP A 65 3.23 33.76 10.60
CA TRP A 65 3.73 32.53 11.18
C TRP A 65 5.26 32.46 11.14
N TRP A 66 5.80 31.87 12.19
CA TRP A 66 7.23 31.65 12.36
C TRP A 66 7.50 30.20 12.68
N LYS A 67 8.65 29.70 12.20
CA LYS A 67 9.22 28.44 12.66
C LYS A 67 10.41 28.73 13.54
N VAL A 68 10.45 28.14 14.72
CA VAL A 68 11.55 28.29 15.68
C VAL A 68 12.87 27.83 15.03
N GLY A 69 13.92 28.64 15.15
CA GLY A 69 15.22 28.38 14.55
C GLY A 69 15.35 28.65 13.05
N LEU A 70 14.24 28.92 12.33
CA LEU A 70 14.28 29.22 10.89
C LEU A 70 13.92 30.67 10.57
N GLY A 71 12.91 31.23 11.21
CA GLY A 71 12.42 32.58 10.94
C GLY A 71 10.96 32.61 10.47
N SER A 72 10.57 33.74 9.87
CA SER A 72 9.22 33.92 9.36
C SER A 72 8.95 33.04 8.14
N LEU A 73 7.73 32.50 8.08
CA LEU A 73 7.27 31.66 6.97
C LEU A 73 6.70 32.50 5.82
N THR A 74 6.75 31.93 4.62
CA THR A 74 6.08 32.46 3.42
C THR A 74 5.34 31.33 2.74
N ASP A 75 4.21 31.65 2.09
CA ASP A 75 3.47 30.67 1.30
C ASP A 75 4.30 30.16 0.12
N GLY A 76 4.19 28.86 -0.16
CA GLY A 76 4.90 28.21 -1.25
C GLY A 76 5.45 26.83 -0.89
N THR A 77 6.18 26.25 -1.83
CA THR A 77 6.82 24.94 -1.64
C THR A 77 8.27 25.16 -1.19
N THR A 78 8.66 24.47 -0.11
CA THR A 78 10.04 24.50 0.40
C THR A 78 10.96 23.65 -0.46
N SER A 79 12.27 23.80 -0.30
CA SER A 79 13.27 22.95 -0.97
C SER A 79 13.13 21.46 -0.62
N ALA A 80 12.56 21.13 0.53
CA ALA A 80 12.25 19.76 0.97
C ALA A 80 10.92 19.22 0.42
N GLY A 81 10.21 19.98 -0.43
CA GLY A 81 8.95 19.55 -1.05
C GLY A 81 7.69 19.80 -0.21
N ASN A 82 7.82 20.24 1.04
CA ASN A 82 6.65 20.57 1.88
C ASN A 82 6.01 21.87 1.39
N THR A 83 4.68 21.95 1.43
CA THR A 83 3.95 23.14 1.02
C THR A 83 3.41 23.89 2.23
N ILE A 84 3.64 25.20 2.26
CA ILE A 84 3.17 26.13 3.29
C ILE A 84 2.07 27.00 2.68
N SER A 85 0.97 27.16 3.40
CA SER A 85 -0.08 28.12 3.06
C SER A 85 -0.67 28.77 4.29
N GLY A 86 -1.11 30.02 4.15
CA GLY A 86 -1.66 30.81 5.25
C GLY A 86 -0.61 31.43 6.17
N ALA A 87 0.64 31.59 5.72
CA ALA A 87 1.72 32.17 6.52
C ALA A 87 1.44 33.56 7.05
N GLY A 88 0.55 34.32 6.44
CA GLY A 88 0.08 35.64 6.86
C GLY A 88 -1.35 35.65 7.43
N SER A 89 -1.89 34.52 7.86
CA SER A 89 -3.28 34.41 8.34
C SER A 89 -3.33 33.78 9.75
N THR A 90 -4.53 33.67 10.32
CA THR A 90 -4.76 32.99 11.60
C THR A 90 -4.62 31.49 11.54
N ILE A 91 -4.54 30.91 10.34
CA ILE A 91 -4.45 29.47 10.11
C ILE A 91 -3.23 29.19 9.21
N LEU A 92 -2.27 28.44 9.73
CA LEU A 92 -1.15 27.89 8.98
C LEU A 92 -1.49 26.46 8.57
N THR A 93 -1.36 26.15 7.29
CA THR A 93 -1.49 24.79 6.76
C THR A 93 -0.17 24.35 6.16
N LEU A 94 0.30 23.20 6.61
CA LEU A 94 1.46 22.50 6.08
C LEU A 94 1.00 21.20 5.42
N SER A 95 1.41 20.95 4.18
CA SER A 95 1.06 19.75 3.41
C SER A 95 2.27 19.14 2.71
N ASN A 96 2.10 17.92 2.16
CA ASN A 96 3.20 17.12 1.63
C ASN A 96 4.33 16.93 2.64
N LEU A 97 3.96 16.54 3.84
CA LEU A 97 4.87 16.48 4.96
C LEU A 97 5.88 15.34 4.79
N SER A 98 7.13 15.62 5.05
CA SER A 98 8.21 14.64 5.15
C SER A 98 8.67 14.52 6.60
N ASN A 99 9.37 13.44 6.93
CA ASN A 99 9.91 13.25 8.27
C ASN A 99 10.96 14.31 8.67
N ASP A 100 11.55 15.00 7.69
CA ASP A 100 12.57 16.05 7.91
C ASP A 100 12.04 17.25 8.72
N ILE A 101 10.73 17.48 8.74
CA ILE A 101 10.12 18.57 9.49
C ILE A 101 9.48 18.12 10.80
N ASN A 102 9.60 16.81 11.14
CA ASN A 102 9.14 16.28 12.42
C ASN A 102 9.84 17.01 13.59
N GLY A 103 9.09 17.30 14.64
CA GLY A 103 9.56 18.09 15.78
C GLY A 103 9.62 19.59 15.50
N GLY A 104 9.15 20.07 14.33
CA GLY A 104 9.09 21.48 14.02
C GLY A 104 8.17 22.24 14.98
N GLU A 105 8.63 23.39 15.49
CA GLU A 105 7.90 24.24 16.41
C GLU A 105 7.47 25.52 15.69
N TYR A 106 6.18 25.87 15.83
CA TYR A 106 5.55 26.99 15.12
C TYR A 106 4.81 27.90 16.08
N TYR A 107 4.93 29.20 15.87
CA TYR A 107 4.17 30.22 16.60
C TYR A 107 3.64 31.29 15.65
N LEU A 108 2.55 31.94 16.07
CA LEU A 108 1.96 33.05 15.38
C LEU A 108 2.39 34.36 16.02
N GLN A 109 2.87 35.28 15.23
CA GLN A 109 3.10 36.66 15.63
C GLN A 109 1.93 37.52 15.17
N ALA A 110 1.37 38.31 16.07
CA ALA A 110 0.34 39.29 15.81
C ALA A 110 0.90 40.68 15.99
N ASP A 111 0.59 41.56 15.05
CA ASP A 111 0.98 42.96 15.08
C ASP A 111 -0.25 43.83 14.79
N TYR A 112 -0.43 44.93 15.53
CA TYR A 112 -1.50 45.86 15.31
C TYR A 112 -1.05 46.99 14.40
N VAL A 113 -1.70 47.14 13.26
CA VAL A 113 -1.47 48.23 12.30
C VAL A 113 -2.60 49.23 12.40
N PRO A 114 -2.36 50.43 12.96
CA PRO A 114 -3.39 51.47 13.02
C PRO A 114 -3.75 51.96 11.61
N GLU A 115 -5.02 52.28 11.39
CA GLU A 115 -5.43 52.91 10.14
C GLU A 115 -4.85 54.31 10.02
N VAL A 116 -4.21 54.60 8.89
CA VAL A 116 -3.73 55.94 8.57
C VAL A 116 -4.91 56.75 8.02
N ILE A 117 -5.48 57.67 8.84
CA ILE A 117 -6.49 58.57 8.35
C ILE A 117 -5.82 59.61 7.43
N SER A 118 -6.11 59.51 6.14
CA SER A 118 -5.58 60.42 5.13
C SER A 118 -5.98 61.86 5.45
N GLY A 119 -5.00 62.76 5.64
CA GLY A 119 -5.20 64.17 5.88
C GLY A 119 -4.87 64.66 7.31
N VAL A 120 -4.49 63.78 8.23
CA VAL A 120 -3.95 64.18 9.54
C VAL A 120 -2.43 64.06 9.47
N THR A 121 -1.74 65.17 9.30
CA THR A 121 -0.29 65.25 9.56
C THR A 121 -0.03 64.93 11.03
N SER A 122 0.86 63.99 11.29
CA SER A 122 1.27 63.50 12.61
C SER A 122 1.40 64.64 13.62
N VAL A 123 0.59 64.61 14.64
CA VAL A 123 0.81 65.45 15.83
C VAL A 123 1.86 64.72 16.66
N SER A 124 3.10 65.19 16.63
CA SER A 124 4.13 64.71 17.52
C SER A 124 3.78 65.18 18.97
N LEU A 125 3.13 64.29 19.71
CA LEU A 125 2.92 64.50 21.14
C LEU A 125 4.19 64.09 21.86
N GLY A 126 5.00 65.07 22.25
CA GLY A 126 6.22 64.86 23.06
C GLY A 126 5.87 64.43 24.48
N GLY A 127 5.46 63.21 24.68
CA GLY A 127 5.27 62.56 25.96
C GLY A 127 6.01 61.22 25.94
N ALA A 128 6.78 60.93 27.00
CA ALA A 128 7.37 59.61 27.19
C ALA A 128 6.22 58.59 27.37
N PHE A 129 6.02 57.72 26.39
CA PHE A 129 5.16 56.56 26.55
C PHE A 129 5.73 55.64 27.62
N THR A 130 5.05 55.50 28.76
CA THR A 130 5.39 54.56 29.85
C THR A 130 4.43 53.36 29.78
N GLY A 131 4.26 52.80 28.63
CA GLY A 131 3.60 51.54 28.39
C GLY A 131 4.37 50.73 27.35
N ASN A 132 4.06 49.47 27.13
CA ASN A 132 4.63 48.71 26.03
C ASN A 132 4.57 49.58 24.75
N ALA A 133 5.71 49.70 24.07
CA ALA A 133 5.79 50.44 22.84
C ALA A 133 4.61 50.02 21.92
N PRO A 134 3.87 50.99 21.33
CA PRO A 134 2.61 50.66 20.62
C PRO A 134 2.75 49.76 19.40
N ASN A 135 3.91 49.18 19.17
CA ASN A 135 4.22 48.37 17.98
C ASN A 135 5.15 47.20 18.27
N GLU A 136 5.18 46.66 19.49
CA GLU A 136 5.90 45.41 19.71
C GLU A 136 4.96 44.26 19.32
N PRO A 137 5.33 43.45 18.31
CA PRO A 137 4.52 42.32 17.90
C PRO A 137 4.44 41.27 19.03
N LEU A 138 3.22 40.77 19.25
CA LEU A 138 2.98 39.73 20.27
C LEU A 138 3.12 38.34 19.65
N ASN A 139 3.85 37.47 20.35
CA ASN A 139 3.99 36.08 19.96
C ASN A 139 3.00 35.18 20.73
N SER A 140 2.42 34.22 20.03
CA SER A 140 1.58 33.18 20.62
C SER A 140 2.41 32.16 21.41
N GLY A 141 1.74 31.23 22.06
CA GLY A 141 2.35 29.96 22.45
C GLY A 141 2.85 29.16 21.23
N ILE A 142 3.61 28.11 21.49
CA ILE A 142 4.22 27.25 20.48
C ILE A 142 3.37 26.02 20.25
N GLY A 143 3.11 25.67 18.99
CA GLY A 143 2.56 24.39 18.57
C GLY A 143 3.66 23.53 17.96
N THR A 144 3.79 22.27 18.37
CA THR A 144 4.78 21.32 17.86
C THR A 144 4.15 20.42 16.81
N LEU A 145 4.82 20.22 15.68
CA LEU A 145 4.45 19.27 14.65
C LEU A 145 5.08 17.92 14.94
N THR A 146 4.26 16.87 14.98
CA THR A 146 4.72 15.48 15.00
C THR A 146 4.31 14.81 13.67
N VAL A 147 5.31 14.33 12.93
CA VAL A 147 5.10 13.59 11.68
C VAL A 147 5.48 12.13 11.93
N PHE A 148 4.52 11.24 11.75
CA PHE A 148 4.74 9.80 11.86
C PHE A 148 5.03 9.21 10.49
N PRO A 149 6.01 8.31 10.37
CA PRO A 149 6.22 7.55 9.14
C PRO A 149 5.05 6.58 8.89
N GLU A 150 4.83 6.21 7.63
CA GLU A 150 3.80 5.27 7.21
C GLU A 150 4.42 3.95 6.77
N ILE A 151 3.76 2.85 7.13
CA ILE A 151 4.11 1.51 6.66
C ILE A 151 3.48 1.29 5.28
N THR A 152 4.30 0.85 4.32
CA THR A 152 3.85 0.38 3.01
C THR A 152 4.24 -1.08 2.84
N ILE A 153 3.26 -1.96 2.58
CA ILE A 153 3.54 -3.35 2.21
C ILE A 153 3.79 -3.40 0.70
N VAL A 154 5.06 -3.59 0.34
CA VAL A 154 5.55 -3.59 -1.05
C VAL A 154 5.30 -4.94 -1.71
N THR A 155 5.55 -6.04 -0.98
CA THR A 155 5.27 -7.39 -1.46
C THR A 155 4.14 -7.99 -0.63
N GLN A 156 3.08 -8.38 -1.32
CA GLN A 156 1.92 -9.03 -0.73
C GLN A 156 2.07 -10.54 -0.81
N PRO A 157 1.55 -11.30 0.17
CA PRO A 157 1.48 -12.75 0.06
C PRO A 157 0.62 -13.15 -1.14
N VAL A 158 0.93 -14.32 -1.71
CA VAL A 158 0.19 -14.90 -2.85
C VAL A 158 -0.49 -16.18 -2.39
N GLY A 159 -1.76 -16.33 -2.75
CA GLY A 159 -2.55 -17.52 -2.43
C GLY A 159 -1.98 -18.78 -3.07
N SER A 160 -2.24 -19.93 -2.47
CA SER A 160 -1.69 -21.19 -2.92
C SER A 160 -2.70 -22.35 -2.86
N LEU A 161 -2.49 -23.29 -3.77
CA LEU A 161 -3.13 -24.60 -3.78
C LEU A 161 -2.05 -25.64 -3.57
N VAL A 162 -2.12 -26.39 -2.49
CA VAL A 162 -1.10 -27.36 -2.11
C VAL A 162 -1.70 -28.73 -1.79
N ALA A 163 -0.89 -29.78 -1.95
CA ALA A 163 -1.25 -31.11 -1.48
C ALA A 163 -1.14 -31.21 0.05
N ALA A 164 -1.99 -32.01 0.67
CA ALA A 164 -1.93 -32.28 2.10
C ALA A 164 -0.53 -32.75 2.52
N GLY A 165 0.03 -32.08 3.53
CA GLY A 165 1.38 -32.32 4.04
C GLY A 165 2.52 -31.64 3.27
N ALA A 166 2.25 -31.00 2.13
CA ALA A 166 3.24 -30.19 1.44
C ALA A 166 3.46 -28.86 2.17
N THR A 167 4.70 -28.38 2.18
CA THR A 167 5.04 -27.08 2.74
C THR A 167 4.88 -26.00 1.70
N HIS A 168 4.25 -24.87 2.09
CA HIS A 168 4.17 -23.66 1.29
C HIS A 168 4.79 -22.49 2.04
N THR A 169 5.40 -21.55 1.29
CA THR A 169 6.00 -20.33 1.83
C THR A 169 5.19 -19.12 1.38
N PHE A 170 4.67 -18.38 2.33
CA PHE A 170 4.12 -17.03 2.10
C PHE A 170 5.18 -16.01 2.45
N SER A 171 5.28 -14.95 1.67
CA SER A 171 6.25 -13.87 1.89
C SER A 171 5.56 -12.51 1.94
N VAL A 172 6.08 -11.62 2.78
CA VAL A 172 5.68 -10.23 2.86
C VAL A 172 6.95 -9.36 2.92
N PHE A 173 6.91 -8.22 2.27
CA PHE A 173 7.95 -7.20 2.43
C PHE A 173 7.32 -5.84 2.64
N ALA A 174 7.77 -5.11 3.65
CA ALA A 174 7.27 -3.79 4.00
C ALA A 174 8.41 -2.79 4.12
N THR A 175 8.10 -1.54 3.85
CA THR A 175 8.99 -0.38 4.04
C THR A 175 8.29 0.68 4.87
N VAL A 176 9.08 1.58 5.45
CA VAL A 176 8.62 2.74 6.20
C VAL A 176 9.05 4.01 5.46
N SER A 177 8.18 5.02 5.41
CA SER A 177 8.40 6.23 4.61
C SER A 177 9.59 7.10 5.04
N ASP A 178 10.17 6.87 6.23
CA ASP A 178 11.38 7.55 6.71
C ASP A 178 12.67 6.78 6.41
N GLY A 179 12.57 5.58 5.80
CA GLY A 179 13.71 4.73 5.46
C GLY A 179 14.33 3.99 6.66
N THR A 180 13.69 3.99 7.82
CA THR A 180 14.14 3.24 9.00
C THR A 180 13.56 1.83 8.99
N ASP A 181 13.97 1.00 8.04
CA ASP A 181 13.39 -0.33 7.78
C ASP A 181 13.84 -1.43 8.78
N THR A 182 14.20 -1.09 10.03
CA THR A 182 14.79 -2.04 10.97
C THR A 182 13.88 -2.54 12.08
N ASP A 183 12.84 -1.81 12.43
CA ASP A 183 12.05 -2.04 13.64
C ASP A 183 10.68 -2.66 13.36
N PHE A 184 10.58 -3.46 12.31
CA PHE A 184 9.37 -4.18 11.98
C PHE A 184 9.15 -5.40 12.88
N SER A 185 7.90 -5.63 13.21
CA SER A 185 7.42 -6.89 13.77
C SER A 185 6.30 -7.46 12.90
N TYR A 186 6.32 -8.77 12.75
CA TYR A 186 5.39 -9.52 11.91
C TYR A 186 4.58 -10.50 12.76
N GLU A 187 3.32 -10.68 12.41
CA GLU A 187 2.44 -11.68 13.01
C GLU A 187 1.58 -12.27 11.89
N TRP A 188 1.88 -13.50 11.51
CA TRP A 188 1.07 -14.22 10.54
C TRP A 188 -0.19 -14.77 11.20
N GLN A 189 -1.30 -14.68 10.50
CA GLN A 189 -2.60 -15.11 10.96
C GLN A 189 -3.23 -16.08 9.96
N GLN A 190 -3.86 -17.14 10.49
CA GLN A 190 -4.70 -18.05 9.72
C GLN A 190 -6.15 -17.91 10.20
N ASN A 191 -7.08 -17.61 9.29
CA ASN A 191 -8.49 -17.34 9.60
C ASN A 191 -8.65 -16.29 10.71
N GLY A 192 -7.79 -15.25 10.70
CA GLY A 192 -7.79 -14.17 11.69
C GLY A 192 -7.17 -14.52 13.05
N THR A 193 -6.66 -15.73 13.22
CA THR A 193 -5.99 -16.18 14.47
C THR A 193 -4.48 -16.18 14.27
N ALA A 194 -3.74 -15.58 15.19
CA ALA A 194 -2.28 -15.53 15.15
C ALA A 194 -1.68 -16.96 15.18
N LEU A 195 -0.72 -17.18 14.28
CA LEU A 195 0.05 -18.41 14.21
C LEU A 195 1.22 -18.36 15.19
N THR A 196 1.63 -19.53 15.65
CA THR A 196 2.84 -19.74 16.45
C THR A 196 3.67 -20.85 15.83
N ASP A 197 4.98 -20.74 15.92
CA ASP A 197 5.88 -21.76 15.39
C ASP A 197 5.64 -23.14 16.04
N SER A 198 5.65 -24.17 15.22
CA SER A 198 5.35 -25.55 15.60
C SER A 198 6.08 -26.51 14.64
N SER A 199 5.76 -27.80 14.68
CA SER A 199 6.26 -28.77 13.71
C SER A 199 5.77 -28.55 12.26
N THR A 200 4.67 -27.79 12.09
CA THR A 200 4.02 -27.53 10.80
C THR A 200 3.99 -26.06 10.43
N VAL A 201 4.42 -25.17 11.30
CA VAL A 201 4.49 -23.72 11.10
C VAL A 201 5.86 -23.22 11.52
N ALA A 202 6.53 -22.48 10.65
CA ALA A 202 7.80 -21.84 10.98
C ALA A 202 7.84 -20.43 10.40
N GLY A 203 8.43 -19.48 11.13
CA GLY A 203 8.54 -18.09 10.71
C GLY A 203 7.28 -17.28 10.96
N SER A 204 6.44 -17.65 11.91
CA SER A 204 5.18 -16.96 12.24
C SER A 204 5.37 -15.48 12.63
N ALA A 205 6.57 -15.07 13.01
CA ALA A 205 6.95 -13.71 13.38
C ALA A 205 8.01 -13.10 12.44
N THR A 206 8.15 -13.62 11.23
CA THR A 206 9.15 -13.14 10.24
C THR A 206 8.50 -12.72 8.93
N THR A 207 9.30 -12.24 7.97
CA THR A 207 8.84 -11.89 6.62
C THR A 207 8.40 -13.08 5.79
N GLU A 208 8.75 -14.30 6.20
CA GLU A 208 8.41 -15.54 5.49
C GLU A 208 7.74 -16.51 6.46
N LEU A 209 6.55 -16.97 6.09
CA LEU A 209 5.82 -18.02 6.78
C LEU A 209 5.93 -19.33 5.99
N ASN A 210 6.49 -20.34 6.58
CA ASN A 210 6.46 -21.72 6.07
C ASN A 210 5.37 -22.50 6.80
N ILE A 211 4.39 -23.00 6.08
CA ILE A 211 3.26 -23.72 6.66
C ILE A 211 2.99 -25.02 5.89
N SER A 212 2.68 -26.08 6.60
CA SER A 212 2.15 -27.31 6.04
C SER A 212 0.91 -27.73 6.81
N SER A 213 -0.06 -28.31 6.11
CA SER A 213 -1.28 -28.81 6.71
C SER A 213 -1.72 -30.12 6.08
N THR A 214 -2.25 -31.02 6.89
CA THR A 214 -2.93 -32.22 6.43
C THR A 214 -4.46 -32.08 6.45
N THR A 215 -4.96 -30.98 7.00
CA THR A 215 -6.41 -30.68 7.03
C THR A 215 -6.82 -30.11 5.69
N LEU A 216 -7.71 -30.83 5.01
CA LEU A 216 -8.23 -30.40 3.70
C LEU A 216 -9.17 -29.22 3.82
N GLY A 217 -9.15 -28.38 2.79
CA GLY A 217 -10.03 -27.23 2.62
C GLY A 217 -9.29 -25.90 2.54
N VAL A 218 -10.06 -24.83 2.39
CA VAL A 218 -9.55 -23.48 2.22
C VAL A 218 -9.50 -22.79 3.57
N SER A 219 -8.37 -22.17 3.86
CA SER A 219 -8.19 -21.22 4.97
C SER A 219 -7.60 -19.92 4.42
N THR A 220 -7.71 -18.86 5.17
CA THR A 220 -7.13 -17.55 4.78
C THR A 220 -5.84 -17.30 5.54
N ILE A 221 -4.88 -16.70 4.84
CA ILE A 221 -3.61 -16.26 5.42
C ILE A 221 -3.48 -14.74 5.26
N GLN A 222 -3.01 -14.08 6.29
CA GLN A 222 -2.75 -12.64 6.33
C GLN A 222 -1.56 -12.36 7.25
N CYS A 223 -0.78 -11.33 6.94
CA CYS A 223 0.30 -10.86 7.81
C CYS A 223 -0.07 -9.49 8.39
N LYS A 224 0.03 -9.37 9.70
CA LYS A 224 -0.02 -8.11 10.43
C LYS A 224 1.42 -7.61 10.56
N VAL A 225 1.65 -6.39 10.08
CA VAL A 225 2.96 -5.72 10.08
C VAL A 225 2.88 -4.51 10.99
N SER A 226 3.76 -4.43 11.97
CA SER A 226 3.81 -3.31 12.91
C SER A 226 5.20 -2.69 12.90
N HIS A 227 5.26 -1.39 13.20
CA HIS A 227 6.49 -0.63 13.37
C HIS A 227 6.33 0.30 14.58
N ASN A 228 7.37 0.48 15.38
CA ASN A 228 7.29 1.17 16.67
C ASN A 228 7.01 2.67 16.56
N THR A 229 7.41 3.32 15.45
CA THR A 229 7.25 4.77 15.24
C THR A 229 6.19 5.12 14.20
N ALA A 230 5.73 4.16 13.40
CA ALA A 230 4.79 4.43 12.31
C ALA A 230 3.34 4.63 12.81
N ASN A 231 2.58 5.43 12.06
CA ASN A 231 1.15 5.61 12.26
C ASN A 231 0.44 5.78 10.90
N PRO A 232 -0.51 4.93 10.51
CA PRO A 232 -1.06 3.83 11.32
C PRO A 232 -0.08 2.66 11.51
N SER A 233 -0.15 2.03 12.68
CA SER A 233 0.50 0.76 13.01
C SER A 233 -0.44 0.01 13.96
N PRO A 234 -0.77 -1.28 13.71
CA PRO A 234 -0.29 -2.09 12.59
C PRO A 234 -1.03 -1.82 11.28
N VAL A 235 -0.42 -2.29 10.17
CA VAL A 235 -1.08 -2.47 8.87
C VAL A 235 -1.16 -3.97 8.55
N TYR A 236 -2.10 -4.33 7.67
CA TYR A 236 -2.34 -5.73 7.31
C TYR A 236 -2.08 -5.95 5.83
N SER A 237 -1.48 -7.10 5.50
CA SER A 237 -1.36 -7.55 4.12
C SER A 237 -2.73 -7.87 3.52
N SER A 238 -2.77 -8.11 2.22
CA SER A 238 -3.92 -8.74 1.57
C SER A 238 -4.20 -10.10 2.23
N VAL A 239 -5.49 -10.43 2.33
CA VAL A 239 -5.93 -11.78 2.70
C VAL A 239 -5.82 -12.66 1.47
N VAL A 240 -5.18 -13.83 1.61
CA VAL A 240 -5.01 -14.79 0.51
C VAL A 240 -5.46 -16.18 0.93
N ASP A 241 -5.87 -16.98 -0.04
CA ASP A 241 -6.31 -18.35 0.21
C ASP A 241 -5.12 -19.29 0.32
N TYR A 242 -5.18 -20.18 1.31
CA TYR A 242 -4.36 -21.37 1.46
C TYR A 242 -5.27 -22.58 1.32
N ASP A 243 -5.30 -23.16 0.13
CA ASP A 243 -6.15 -24.30 -0.21
C ASP A 243 -5.34 -25.59 -0.14
N VAL A 244 -5.74 -26.48 0.77
CA VAL A 244 -5.12 -27.78 0.98
C VAL A 244 -6.03 -28.84 0.40
N THR A 245 -5.55 -29.52 -0.63
CA THR A 245 -6.25 -30.62 -1.28
C THR A 245 -5.64 -31.94 -0.91
N GLU A 246 -6.34 -33.03 -1.22
CA GLU A 246 -5.72 -34.34 -1.10
C GLU A 246 -4.41 -34.38 -1.91
N ALA A 247 -3.44 -35.17 -1.42
CA ALA A 247 -2.22 -35.42 -2.18
C ALA A 247 -2.58 -36.25 -3.42
N ARG A 248 -2.97 -35.55 -4.48
CA ARG A 248 -3.34 -36.14 -5.75
C ARG A 248 -2.20 -35.97 -6.73
N ASN A 249 -1.84 -37.05 -7.41
CA ASN A 249 -0.98 -36.99 -8.58
C ASN A 249 -1.74 -36.40 -9.76
N ILE A 250 -1.92 -35.08 -9.73
CA ILE A 250 -2.63 -34.37 -10.80
C ILE A 250 -1.73 -34.29 -12.02
N ILE A 251 -2.13 -34.95 -13.10
CA ILE A 251 -1.49 -34.79 -14.40
C ILE A 251 -2.31 -33.81 -15.21
N LYS A 252 -1.69 -32.69 -15.55
CA LYS A 252 -2.22 -31.81 -16.61
C LYS A 252 -1.86 -32.44 -17.95
N TYR A 253 -2.80 -32.50 -18.86
CA TYR A 253 -2.55 -33.01 -20.20
C TYR A 253 -3.08 -32.08 -21.27
N GLU A 254 -2.40 -32.07 -22.39
CA GLU A 254 -2.79 -31.35 -23.59
C GLU A 254 -2.80 -32.35 -24.75
N CYS A 255 -3.86 -32.32 -25.53
CA CYS A 255 -4.03 -33.19 -26.68
C CYS A 255 -3.96 -32.37 -27.97
N PHE A 256 -3.08 -32.73 -28.87
CA PHE A 256 -2.88 -32.04 -30.14
C PHE A 256 -3.28 -32.88 -31.33
N SER A 257 -3.74 -32.22 -32.40
CA SER A 257 -3.96 -32.83 -33.69
C SER A 257 -2.64 -33.19 -34.38
N GLU A 258 -2.68 -34.07 -35.36
CA GLU A 258 -1.49 -34.43 -36.15
C GLU A 258 -0.86 -33.21 -36.81
N ASN A 259 0.46 -33.08 -36.66
CA ASN A 259 1.24 -32.01 -37.29
C ASN A 259 0.70 -30.60 -37.04
N SER A 260 -0.09 -30.41 -36.00
CA SER A 260 -0.71 -29.14 -35.65
C SER A 260 -0.33 -28.72 -34.25
N THR A 261 -0.15 -27.43 -34.06
CA THR A 261 -0.09 -26.80 -32.73
C THR A 261 -1.50 -26.52 -32.19
N THR A 262 -2.54 -26.95 -32.92
CA THR A 262 -3.93 -26.75 -32.49
C THR A 262 -4.26 -27.69 -31.35
N LEU A 263 -4.58 -27.12 -30.22
CA LEU A 263 -4.99 -27.80 -29.02
C LEU A 263 -6.40 -28.41 -29.22
N ASN A 264 -6.53 -29.73 -29.12
CA ASN A 264 -7.83 -30.39 -29.21
C ASN A 264 -8.58 -30.44 -27.89
N SER A 265 -7.85 -30.70 -26.80
CA SER A 265 -8.42 -30.71 -25.46
C SER A 265 -7.33 -30.54 -24.40
N THR A 266 -7.69 -29.93 -23.29
CA THR A 266 -6.89 -29.86 -22.08
C THR A 266 -7.69 -30.45 -20.94
N GLY A 267 -6.99 -30.96 -19.93
CA GLY A 267 -7.63 -31.42 -18.72
C GLY A 267 -6.61 -31.68 -17.61
N THR A 268 -7.16 -31.91 -16.44
CA THR A 268 -6.43 -32.42 -15.30
C THR A 268 -7.03 -33.75 -14.92
N THR A 269 -6.22 -34.71 -14.57
CA THR A 269 -6.70 -35.99 -14.05
C THR A 269 -5.85 -36.44 -12.88
N ASP A 270 -6.50 -37.12 -11.96
CA ASP A 270 -5.85 -37.80 -10.86
C ASP A 270 -5.58 -39.25 -11.25
N LEU A 271 -4.32 -39.65 -11.30
CA LEU A 271 -3.94 -41.02 -11.62
C LEU A 271 -4.22 -42.01 -10.49
N SER A 272 -4.52 -41.56 -9.28
CA SER A 272 -4.90 -42.45 -8.18
C SER A 272 -6.28 -43.07 -8.35
N GLU A 273 -7.15 -42.45 -9.15
CA GLU A 273 -8.56 -42.87 -9.30
C GLU A 273 -8.86 -43.63 -10.59
N GLY A 274 -7.88 -43.91 -11.44
CA GLY A 274 -8.13 -44.68 -12.64
C GLY A 274 -7.18 -44.48 -13.80
N ALA A 275 -7.38 -45.23 -14.86
CA ALA A 275 -6.58 -45.14 -16.06
C ALA A 275 -7.16 -44.04 -17.00
N LEU A 276 -6.36 -43.05 -17.35
CA LEU A 276 -6.67 -42.18 -18.45
C LEU A 276 -6.52 -42.95 -19.78
N SER A 277 -7.57 -43.02 -20.57
CA SER A 277 -7.54 -43.76 -21.84
C SER A 277 -7.69 -42.78 -23.00
N PHE A 278 -6.70 -42.81 -23.89
CA PHE A 278 -6.73 -42.06 -25.14
C PHE A 278 -6.74 -43.06 -26.32
N ARG A 279 -7.56 -42.80 -27.29
CA ARG A 279 -7.63 -43.59 -28.51
C ARG A 279 -7.25 -42.75 -29.71
N ALA A 280 -6.22 -43.19 -30.44
CA ALA A 280 -5.97 -42.61 -31.76
C ALA A 280 -7.03 -43.11 -32.74
N ASP A 281 -7.80 -42.24 -33.30
CA ASP A 281 -8.79 -42.52 -34.33
C ASP A 281 -8.28 -42.00 -35.69
N THR A 282 -8.75 -42.66 -36.77
CA THR A 282 -8.33 -42.31 -38.14
C THR A 282 -8.90 -41.00 -38.65
N SER A 283 -9.87 -40.41 -37.97
CA SER A 283 -10.66 -39.32 -38.52
C SER A 283 -10.36 -37.92 -37.95
N ALA A 284 -9.67 -37.78 -36.82
CA ALA A 284 -9.25 -36.47 -36.30
C ALA A 284 -8.35 -36.69 -35.07
N ALA A 285 -7.28 -37.37 -35.25
CA ALA A 285 -6.65 -38.01 -34.13
C ALA A 285 -5.88 -37.06 -33.23
N THR A 286 -6.19 -37.12 -31.98
CA THR A 286 -5.26 -36.82 -30.91
C THR A 286 -4.02 -37.72 -31.03
N ARG A 287 -2.89 -37.19 -31.42
CA ARG A 287 -1.68 -37.96 -31.73
C ARG A 287 -0.53 -37.72 -30.80
N SER A 288 -0.60 -36.73 -30.00
CA SER A 288 0.31 -36.51 -28.90
C SER A 288 -0.44 -36.11 -27.64
N ILE A 289 0.07 -36.55 -26.52
CA ILE A 289 -0.44 -36.22 -25.21
C ILE A 289 0.74 -35.71 -24.40
N THR A 290 0.68 -34.50 -23.94
CA THR A 290 1.70 -33.92 -23.10
C THR A 290 1.22 -33.92 -21.66
N PHE A 291 2.07 -34.34 -20.76
CA PHE A 291 1.81 -34.45 -19.33
C PHE A 291 2.74 -33.54 -18.55
N TYR A 292 2.20 -32.90 -17.51
CA TYR A 292 2.94 -32.09 -16.56
C TYR A 292 2.66 -32.62 -15.15
N PRO A 293 3.52 -33.49 -14.59
CA PRO A 293 3.32 -34.00 -13.23
C PRO A 293 3.42 -32.90 -12.21
N SER A 294 2.53 -32.87 -11.25
CA SER A 294 2.54 -31.90 -10.15
C SER A 294 3.44 -32.31 -8.98
N GLU A 295 3.83 -33.57 -8.92
CA GLU A 295 4.65 -34.12 -7.86
C GLU A 295 5.85 -34.93 -8.39
N THR A 296 6.95 -34.94 -7.62
CA THR A 296 8.16 -35.66 -7.94
C THR A 296 7.99 -37.17 -7.61
N ASN A 297 8.61 -38.04 -8.43
CA ASN A 297 8.67 -39.49 -8.24
C ASN A 297 7.35 -40.25 -8.36
N SER A 298 6.41 -39.71 -9.14
CA SER A 298 5.19 -40.44 -9.48
C SER A 298 5.50 -41.60 -10.41
N GLU A 299 5.29 -42.81 -9.96
CA GLU A 299 5.40 -44.01 -10.84
C GLU A 299 4.12 -44.17 -11.64
N VAL A 300 4.22 -44.09 -12.96
CA VAL A 300 3.10 -44.24 -13.86
C VAL A 300 3.25 -45.47 -14.72
N LYS A 301 2.22 -46.31 -14.75
CA LYS A 301 2.13 -47.46 -15.64
C LYS A 301 1.46 -47.04 -16.94
N ILE A 302 2.20 -47.05 -18.02
CA ILE A 302 1.69 -46.76 -19.36
C ILE A 302 1.41 -48.06 -20.08
N THR A 303 0.16 -48.25 -20.52
CA THR A 303 -0.26 -49.40 -21.32
C THR A 303 -0.59 -48.94 -22.74
N MET A 304 0.16 -49.38 -23.72
CA MET A 304 -0.10 -49.10 -25.12
C MET A 304 -0.59 -50.32 -25.82
N GLY A 305 -1.77 -50.23 -26.43
CA GLY A 305 -2.30 -51.30 -27.23
C GLY A 305 -2.17 -50.96 -28.73
N GLY A 306 -1.58 -51.83 -29.51
CA GLY A 306 -1.59 -51.73 -30.96
C GLY A 306 -2.98 -51.99 -31.54
N SER A 307 -3.36 -51.28 -32.62
CA SER A 307 -4.61 -51.54 -33.35
C SER A 307 -4.59 -52.93 -33.97
N LYS A 308 -5.79 -53.52 -34.06
CA LYS A 308 -5.96 -54.72 -34.89
C LYS A 308 -5.67 -54.36 -36.36
N GLY A 309 -4.81 -55.12 -36.99
CA GLY A 309 -4.55 -54.96 -38.41
C GLY A 309 -5.86 -55.07 -39.21
N ASP A 310 -5.98 -54.29 -40.30
CA ASP A 310 -7.15 -54.32 -41.18
C ASP A 310 -7.31 -55.70 -41.88
N SER A 311 -8.55 -56.13 -41.99
CA SER A 311 -8.84 -57.40 -42.65
C SER A 311 -8.98 -57.16 -44.15
N LYS A 312 -7.89 -57.39 -44.92
CA LYS A 312 -8.06 -57.66 -46.35
C LYS A 312 -8.58 -59.06 -46.53
N ALA A 313 -9.47 -59.22 -47.48
CA ALA A 313 -10.18 -60.47 -47.79
C ALA A 313 -9.24 -61.70 -47.73
N GLY A 314 -9.55 -62.63 -46.83
CA GLY A 314 -8.89 -63.92 -46.75
C GLY A 314 -7.72 -64.05 -45.80
N ARG A 315 -7.29 -63.00 -45.06
CA ARG A 315 -6.20 -63.13 -44.07
C ARG A 315 -6.69 -62.88 -42.65
N ARG A 316 -6.16 -63.68 -41.69
CA ARG A 316 -6.50 -63.53 -40.28
C ARG A 316 -6.03 -62.17 -39.77
N ARG A 317 -6.88 -61.46 -39.06
CA ARG A 317 -6.53 -60.20 -38.37
C ARG A 317 -5.42 -60.49 -37.37
N GLY A 318 -4.31 -59.80 -37.51
CA GLY A 318 -3.31 -59.75 -36.47
C GLY A 318 -3.86 -59.04 -35.24
N HIS A 319 -3.66 -59.60 -34.06
CA HIS A 319 -3.92 -58.88 -32.83
C HIS A 319 -2.75 -57.92 -32.61
N GLY A 320 -3.06 -56.64 -32.35
CA GLY A 320 -2.03 -55.68 -31.95
C GLY A 320 -1.44 -56.11 -30.62
N GLY A 321 -0.13 -55.99 -30.50
CA GLY A 321 0.58 -56.25 -29.24
C GLY A 321 0.19 -55.20 -28.20
N ILE A 322 0.24 -55.59 -26.95
CA ILE A 322 0.13 -54.68 -25.80
C ILE A 322 1.52 -54.53 -25.20
N SER A 323 1.97 -53.31 -25.11
CA SER A 323 3.23 -52.98 -24.38
C SER A 323 2.86 -52.24 -23.09
N VAL A 324 3.48 -52.68 -22.01
CA VAL A 324 3.29 -52.06 -20.69
C VAL A 324 4.67 -51.68 -20.18
N PHE A 325 4.82 -50.44 -19.79
CA PHE A 325 6.05 -49.98 -19.14
C PHE A 325 5.70 -49.06 -17.98
N LYS A 326 6.61 -48.95 -17.04
CA LYS A 326 6.54 -48.07 -15.91
C LYS A 326 7.60 -46.98 -16.07
N ILE A 327 7.23 -45.76 -15.81
CA ILE A 327 8.16 -44.64 -15.78
C ILE A 327 7.95 -43.82 -14.50
N THR A 328 9.05 -43.30 -13.99
CA THR A 328 8.97 -42.30 -12.90
C THR A 328 8.90 -40.92 -13.51
N LEU A 329 7.85 -40.20 -13.20
CA LEU A 329 7.66 -38.84 -13.66
C LEU A 329 8.27 -37.87 -12.63
N LEU A 330 9.04 -36.90 -13.11
CA LEU A 330 9.60 -35.84 -12.29
C LEU A 330 8.68 -34.63 -12.32
N LYS A 331 8.54 -33.98 -11.17
CA LYS A 331 7.76 -32.75 -11.04
C LYS A 331 8.19 -31.70 -12.06
N ASP A 332 7.23 -30.96 -12.59
CA ASP A 332 7.41 -29.84 -13.53
C ASP A 332 8.18 -30.20 -14.81
N THR A 333 8.25 -31.49 -15.13
CA THR A 333 8.89 -31.99 -16.35
C THR A 333 7.84 -32.32 -17.39
N GLU A 334 8.03 -31.82 -18.60
CA GLU A 334 7.16 -32.13 -19.71
C GLU A 334 7.46 -33.54 -20.26
N TYR A 335 6.44 -34.37 -20.35
CA TYR A 335 6.49 -35.70 -20.98
C TYR A 335 5.51 -35.77 -22.12
N THR A 336 5.98 -36.06 -23.32
CA THR A 336 5.12 -36.24 -24.49
C THR A 336 5.05 -37.68 -24.94
N ILE A 337 3.84 -38.21 -25.01
CA ILE A 337 3.55 -39.51 -25.63
C ILE A 337 3.00 -39.27 -27.03
N LYS A 338 3.69 -39.77 -28.06
CA LYS A 338 3.20 -39.71 -29.43
C LYS A 338 2.55 -41.04 -29.77
N LEU A 339 1.29 -40.98 -30.22
CA LEU A 339 0.52 -42.13 -30.65
C LEU A 339 0.75 -42.36 -32.15
N GLY A 340 1.15 -43.55 -32.50
CA GLY A 340 1.30 -43.94 -33.93
C GLY A 340 -0.05 -43.95 -34.64
N VAL A 341 -0.06 -43.52 -35.88
CA VAL A 341 -1.26 -43.63 -36.74
C VAL A 341 -1.47 -45.11 -37.15
N PRO A 342 -2.69 -45.61 -37.11
CA PRO A 342 -2.98 -46.85 -37.80
C PRO A 342 -2.65 -46.68 -39.30
N TYR A 343 -1.78 -47.51 -39.82
CA TYR A 343 -1.45 -47.52 -41.24
C TYR A 343 -2.70 -47.81 -42.04
N SER A 344 -3.28 -46.82 -42.72
CA SER A 344 -4.29 -47.01 -43.72
C SER A 344 -3.57 -47.35 -45.04
N ALA A 345 -3.61 -48.63 -45.43
CA ALA A 345 -3.05 -49.09 -46.66
C ALA A 345 -3.93 -48.61 -47.86
N ASN A 346 -3.84 -47.32 -48.19
CA ASN A 346 -4.25 -46.80 -49.48
C ASN A 346 -3.04 -46.22 -50.20
N LEU A 347 -1.99 -47.04 -50.35
CA LEU A 347 -1.09 -46.86 -51.47
C LEU A 347 -1.74 -47.57 -52.67
N ALA A 348 -2.37 -46.79 -53.52
CA ALA A 348 -2.64 -47.22 -54.87
C ALA A 348 -1.31 -47.74 -55.49
N PRO A 349 -1.28 -48.87 -56.17
CA PRO A 349 -0.07 -49.28 -56.86
C PRO A 349 0.22 -48.23 -57.89
N GLN A 350 1.38 -47.55 -57.77
CA GLN A 350 1.97 -46.83 -58.87
C GLN A 350 2.28 -47.88 -59.92
N GLY A 351 1.44 -47.94 -60.93
CA GLY A 351 1.71 -48.73 -62.14
C GLY A 351 2.90 -48.09 -62.83
N GLY A 352 3.96 -48.88 -63.02
CA GLY A 352 5.05 -48.67 -63.97
C GLY A 352 5.11 -49.89 -64.81
#